data_effb4d480c1000faef338d40a3ac84e3
#
_entry.id   effb4d480c1000faef338d40a3ac84e3
#
_cell.length_a   1.000
_cell.length_b   1.000
_cell.length_c   1.000
_cell.angle_alpha   90.00
_cell.angle_beta   90.00
_cell.angle_gamma   90.00
#
_symmetry.space_group_name_H-M   'P 1'
#
loop_
_entity.id
_entity.type
_entity.pdbx_description
1 polymer ?
#
loop_
_entity_poly.entity_id
_entity_poly.type
_entity_poly.pdbx_seq_one_letter_code
_entity_poly.pdbx_strand_id
1 'polypeptide(L)'
;MDKILFYKIKDPYGEFSNFSPFGFIDNEEIYWPTSEHYFQAKKFKSLFLQEKIRKMKSPMDAAIAGRNRENPLREDWEDVKDNIMLYAVYQKFKQN
;
A
#
# COMPACT_ATOMS: atom_id res chain seq x y z
N MET A 1 -6.84 18.52 4.26
CA MET A 1 -6.88 17.95 4.06
C MET A 1 -6.71 17.49 3.27
N ASP A 2 -6.40 17.33 2.82
CA ASP A 2 -6.37 16.88 2.03
C ASP A 2 -5.67 15.70 1.70
N LYS A 3 -5.03 14.93 2.54
CA LYS A 3 -4.63 13.57 2.34
C LYS A 3 -5.75 12.72 1.79
N ILE A 4 -6.93 13.16 1.98
CA ILE A 4 -8.10 12.47 1.45
C ILE A 4 -8.01 12.27 -0.05
N LEU A 5 -7.39 13.20 -0.74
CA LEU A 5 -7.28 13.13 -2.18
C LEU A 5 -6.57 11.87 -2.65
N PHE A 6 -5.69 11.35 -1.83
CA PHE A 6 -4.88 10.20 -2.24
C PHE A 6 -5.62 8.89 -2.12
N TYR A 7 -6.78 8.89 -1.51
CA TYR A 7 -7.53 7.65 -1.33
C TYR A 7 -8.63 7.48 -2.34
N LYS A 8 -8.90 8.51 -3.12
CA LYS A 8 -10.03 8.46 -4.03
C LYS A 8 -9.56 8.06 -5.40
N ILE A 9 -9.94 6.86 -5.78
CA ILE A 9 -9.52 6.32 -7.06
C ILE A 9 -10.01 7.15 -8.22
N LYS A 10 -11.21 7.67 -8.12
CA LYS A 10 -11.79 8.47 -9.17
C LYS A 10 -11.38 9.92 -9.15
N ASP A 11 -10.46 10.22 -8.28
CA ASP A 11 -9.84 11.52 -8.25
C ASP A 11 -9.32 11.84 -9.63
N PRO A 12 -9.49 13.09 -10.13
CA PRO A 12 -8.91 13.44 -11.43
C PRO A 12 -7.40 13.31 -11.47
N TYR A 13 -6.77 13.19 -10.32
CA TYR A 13 -5.34 12.95 -10.25
C TYR A 13 -5.08 11.46 -10.10
N GLY A 14 -5.62 10.67 -11.01
CA GLY A 14 -5.55 9.23 -10.93
C GLY A 14 -4.13 8.68 -10.78
N GLU A 15 -3.14 9.37 -11.35
CA GLU A 15 -1.77 8.91 -11.23
C GLU A 15 -1.25 9.00 -9.80
N PHE A 16 -1.94 9.71 -8.93
CA PHE A 16 -1.60 9.79 -7.52
C PHE A 16 -2.33 8.75 -6.69
N SER A 17 -3.21 8.00 -7.33
CA SER A 17 -3.95 6.96 -6.66
C SER A 17 -3.03 5.84 -6.20
N ASN A 18 -3.42 5.13 -5.15
CA ASN A 18 -2.69 3.97 -4.68
C ASN A 18 -2.70 2.85 -5.72
N PHE A 19 -3.63 2.88 -6.64
CA PHE A 19 -3.75 1.87 -7.68
C PHE A 19 -2.95 2.20 -8.93
N SER A 20 -2.33 3.38 -8.99
CA SER A 20 -1.56 3.73 -10.17
C SER A 20 -0.32 2.83 -10.26
N PRO A 21 0.18 2.62 -11.48
CA PRO A 21 1.27 1.64 -11.69
C PRO A 21 2.66 2.13 -11.31
N PHE A 22 2.76 3.22 -10.59
CA PHE A 22 4.06 3.74 -10.19
C PHE A 22 4.49 3.10 -8.87
N GLY A 23 5.56 2.34 -8.93
CA GLY A 23 6.09 1.67 -7.76
C GLY A 23 7.16 2.47 -7.06
N PHE A 24 7.75 1.86 -6.05
CA PHE A 24 8.84 2.50 -5.32
C PHE A 24 9.65 1.43 -4.59
N ILE A 25 10.83 1.82 -4.15
CA ILE A 25 11.69 0.95 -3.34
C ILE A 25 11.66 1.53 -1.92
N ASP A 26 11.38 0.67 -0.94
CA ASP A 26 11.28 1.14 0.44
C ASP A 26 12.68 1.23 1.08
N ASN A 27 12.70 1.61 2.36
CA ASN A 27 13.98 1.81 3.03
C ASN A 27 14.70 0.51 3.37
N GLU A 28 14.09 -0.63 3.09
CA GLU A 28 14.74 -1.92 3.21
C GLU A 28 15.14 -2.47 1.84
N GLU A 29 15.09 -1.62 0.82
CA GLU A 29 15.49 -1.94 -0.53
C GLU A 29 14.58 -2.97 -1.19
N ILE A 30 13.31 -2.99 -0.79
CA ILE A 30 12.33 -3.89 -1.38
C ILE A 30 11.45 -3.10 -2.33
N TYR A 31 11.25 -3.61 -3.54
CA TYR A 31 10.42 -2.96 -4.53
C TYR A 31 8.95 -3.28 -4.33
N TRP A 32 8.12 -2.27 -4.38
CA TRP A 32 6.66 -2.40 -4.27
C TRP A 32 6.02 -1.88 -5.55
N PRO A 33 5.20 -2.71 -6.21
CA PRO A 33 4.65 -2.31 -7.53
C PRO A 33 3.70 -1.11 -7.45
N THR A 34 2.98 -0.96 -6.35
CA THR A 34 2.11 0.19 -6.14
C THR A 34 2.08 0.50 -4.66
N SER A 35 1.61 1.70 -4.32
CA SER A 35 1.43 2.03 -2.91
C SER A 35 0.34 1.17 -2.28
N GLU A 36 -0.62 0.69 -3.08
CA GLU A 36 -1.65 -0.20 -2.54
C GLU A 36 -1.06 -1.54 -2.11
N HIS A 37 -0.14 -2.11 -2.90
CA HIS A 37 0.53 -3.34 -2.49
C HIS A 37 1.20 -3.16 -1.13
N TYR A 38 1.90 -2.05 -0.97
CA TYR A 38 2.62 -1.76 0.26
C TYR A 38 1.64 -1.62 1.43
N PHE A 39 0.60 -0.82 1.23
CA PHE A 39 -0.37 -0.56 2.29
C PHE A 39 -1.04 -1.85 2.75
N GLN A 40 -1.48 -2.66 1.81
CA GLN A 40 -2.17 -3.89 2.17
C GLN A 40 -1.25 -4.89 2.84
N ALA A 41 -0.01 -5.00 2.35
CA ALA A 41 0.95 -5.93 2.94
C ALA A 41 1.27 -5.55 4.38
N LYS A 42 1.38 -4.25 4.65
CA LYS A 42 1.79 -3.81 5.98
C LYS A 42 0.70 -3.97 7.04
N LYS A 43 -0.50 -4.39 6.63
CA LYS A 43 -1.53 -4.76 7.59
C LYS A 43 -1.14 -5.95 8.44
N PHE A 44 -0.17 -6.74 7.98
CA PHE A 44 0.21 -7.99 8.62
C PHE A 44 1.65 -7.93 9.05
N LYS A 45 1.96 -8.56 10.18
CA LYS A 45 3.35 -8.65 10.62
C LYS A 45 4.08 -9.81 9.99
N SER A 46 3.34 -10.78 9.45
CA SER A 46 3.94 -11.94 8.82
C SER A 46 4.67 -11.54 7.54
N LEU A 47 5.96 -11.80 7.50
CA LEU A 47 6.74 -11.52 6.29
C LEU A 47 6.30 -12.38 5.13
N PHE A 48 5.83 -13.58 5.40
CA PHE A 48 5.31 -14.45 4.36
C PHE A 48 4.10 -13.82 3.68
N LEU A 49 3.17 -13.29 4.47
CA LEU A 49 1.99 -12.64 3.92
C LEU A 49 2.36 -11.36 3.17
N GLN A 50 3.30 -10.60 3.71
CA GLN A 50 3.73 -9.39 3.03
C GLN A 50 4.32 -9.70 1.66
N GLU A 51 5.15 -10.74 1.56
CA GLU A 51 5.74 -11.11 0.28
C GLU A 51 4.69 -11.62 -0.69
N LYS A 52 3.74 -12.39 -0.18
CA LYS A 52 2.67 -12.89 -1.02
C LYS A 52 1.88 -11.76 -1.65
N ILE A 53 1.55 -10.74 -0.86
CA ILE A 53 0.80 -9.59 -1.36
C ILE A 53 1.66 -8.77 -2.31
N ARG A 54 2.93 -8.56 -1.98
CA ARG A 54 3.83 -7.77 -2.83
C ARG A 54 3.92 -8.35 -4.24
N LYS A 55 3.84 -9.66 -4.36
CA LYS A 55 4.01 -10.34 -5.65
C LYS A 55 2.72 -10.51 -6.43
N MET A 56 1.61 -10.01 -5.91
CA MET A 56 0.36 -10.11 -6.64
C MET A 56 0.39 -9.24 -7.89
N LYS A 57 -0.35 -9.66 -8.90
CA LYS A 57 -0.27 -9.04 -10.21
C LYS A 57 -0.86 -7.65 -10.26
N SER A 58 -1.87 -7.38 -9.44
CA SER A 58 -2.54 -6.10 -9.54
C SER A 58 -2.81 -5.53 -8.16
N PRO A 59 -2.96 -4.19 -8.07
CA PRO A 59 -3.33 -3.59 -6.79
C PRO A 59 -4.69 -4.05 -6.29
N MET A 60 -5.60 -4.39 -7.19
CA MET A 60 -6.90 -4.90 -6.76
C MET A 60 -6.74 -6.25 -6.07
N ASP A 61 -5.90 -7.12 -6.61
CA ASP A 61 -5.64 -8.41 -5.96
C ASP A 61 -5.05 -8.20 -4.57
N ALA A 62 -4.13 -7.25 -4.45
CA ALA A 62 -3.54 -6.93 -3.16
C ALA A 62 -4.60 -6.43 -2.19
N ALA A 63 -5.52 -5.59 -2.66
CA ALA A 63 -6.58 -5.06 -1.81
C ALA A 63 -7.49 -6.18 -1.31
N ILE A 64 -7.85 -7.10 -2.20
CA ILE A 64 -8.70 -8.21 -1.81
C ILE A 64 -8.02 -9.07 -0.75
N ALA A 65 -6.73 -9.37 -0.96
CA ALA A 65 -5.98 -10.17 0.00
C ALA A 65 -5.89 -9.45 1.35
N GLY A 66 -5.70 -8.14 1.33
CA GLY A 66 -5.59 -7.38 2.57
C GLY A 66 -6.88 -7.31 3.35
N ARG A 67 -8.02 -7.51 2.68
CA ARG A 67 -9.32 -7.49 3.35
C ARG A 67 -9.71 -8.84 3.92
N ASN A 68 -8.95 -9.88 3.64
CA ASN A 68 -9.26 -11.21 4.11
C ASN A 68 -9.00 -11.29 5.62
N ARG A 69 -10.07 -11.42 6.39
CA ARG A 69 -9.97 -11.42 7.86
C ARG A 69 -9.58 -12.78 8.43
N GLU A 70 -9.34 -13.77 7.58
CA GLU A 70 -8.74 -15.01 8.07
C GLU A 70 -7.31 -14.75 8.52
N ASN A 71 -6.70 -13.68 8.01
CA ASN A 71 -5.39 -13.24 8.45
C ASN A 71 -5.57 -12.03 9.35
N PRO A 72 -5.30 -12.15 10.65
CA PRO A 72 -5.58 -11.05 11.57
C PRO A 72 -4.69 -9.84 11.31
N LEU A 73 -5.28 -8.67 11.48
CA LEU A 73 -4.51 -7.43 11.37
C LEU A 73 -3.49 -7.36 12.49
N ARG A 74 -2.39 -6.65 12.21
CA ARG A 74 -1.46 -6.33 13.27
C ARG A 74 -2.19 -5.52 14.34
N GLU A 75 -1.74 -5.66 15.58
CA GLU A 75 -2.47 -5.08 16.69
C GLU A 75 -2.51 -3.56 16.65
N ASP A 76 -1.46 -2.96 16.12
CA ASP A 76 -1.32 -1.50 16.10
C ASP A 76 -1.77 -0.89 14.78
N TRP A 77 -2.54 -1.62 13.97
CA TRP A 77 -2.89 -1.16 12.63
C TRP A 77 -3.53 0.23 12.63
N GLU A 78 -4.50 0.45 13.53
CA GLU A 78 -5.18 1.74 13.56
C GLU A 78 -4.25 2.89 13.92
N ASP A 79 -3.19 2.58 14.67
CA ASP A 79 -2.22 3.60 15.07
C ASP A 79 -1.23 3.94 13.97
N VAL A 80 -0.93 2.99 13.08
CA VAL A 80 0.16 3.17 12.13
C VAL A 80 -0.30 3.31 10.68
N LYS A 81 -1.55 3.02 10.38
CA LYS A 81 -1.98 2.94 8.98
C LYS A 81 -1.79 4.24 8.21
N ASP A 82 -2.07 5.37 8.84
CA ASP A 82 -1.92 6.64 8.15
C ASP A 82 -0.46 6.94 7.85
N ASN A 83 0.42 6.64 8.79
CA ASN A 83 1.85 6.85 8.57
C ASN A 83 2.38 5.92 7.49
N ILE A 84 1.88 4.70 7.45
CA ILE A 84 2.27 3.74 6.42
C ILE A 84 1.85 4.26 5.05
N MET A 85 0.63 4.75 4.93
CA MET A 85 0.15 5.27 3.65
C MET A 85 0.94 6.52 3.24
N LEU A 86 1.18 7.43 4.18
CA LEU A 86 1.94 8.63 3.88
C LEU A 86 3.34 8.30 3.40
N TYR A 87 3.98 7.33 4.04
CA TYR A 87 5.30 6.90 3.62
C TYR A 87 5.27 6.38 2.19
N ALA A 88 4.30 5.54 1.87
CA ALA A 88 4.22 4.96 0.54
C ALA A 88 4.00 6.04 -0.52
N VAL A 89 3.09 6.95 -0.26
CA VAL A 89 2.79 8.02 -1.21
C VAL A 89 4.01 8.91 -1.40
N TYR A 90 4.68 9.26 -0.31
CA TYR A 90 5.87 10.10 -0.39
C TYR A 90 6.96 9.42 -1.23
N GLN A 91 7.21 8.15 -0.97
CA GLN A 91 8.25 7.44 -1.71
C GLN A 91 7.90 7.30 -3.18
N LYS A 92 6.64 7.08 -3.48
CA LYS A 92 6.20 6.98 -4.86
C LYS A 92 6.50 8.28 -5.62
N PHE A 93 6.13 9.40 -5.04
CA PHE A 93 6.39 10.68 -5.69
C PHE A 93 7.87 10.99 -5.79
N LYS A 94 8.60 10.67 -4.73
CA LYS A 94 10.03 10.98 -4.71
C LYS A 94 10.78 10.20 -5.77
N GLN A 95 10.37 8.97 -6.04
CA GLN A 95 11.09 8.09 -6.94
C GLN A 95 10.56 8.13 -8.36
N ASN A 96 9.44 8.75 -8.57
CA ASN A 96 8.86 8.86 -9.90
C ASN A 96 8.62 10.33 -10.24
#